data_ffba3515feaf9220603153cf2a738df8
#
_entry.id   ffba3515feaf9220603153cf2a738df8
#
_cell.length_a   1.000
_cell.length_b   1.000
_cell.length_c   1.000
_cell.angle_alpha   90.00
_cell.angle_beta   90.00
_cell.angle_gamma   90.00
#
_symmetry.space_group_name_H-M   'P 1'
#
loop_
_entity.id
_entity.type
_entity.pdbx_description
1 polymer ?
#
loop_
_entity_poly.entity_id
_entity_poly.type
_entity_poly.pdbx_seq_one_letter_code
_entity_poly.pdbx_strand_id
1 'polypeptide(L)'
;METSKNLSVLIAGPAGAGIFSSSVTLGKMFLRHGLNVFITNEYPSLIRGGHQWAQVRASLEETVFSHQKKVDIVLALDKPSIEKHTASLKTNGIIICDEEDASSLAKNNVQIRAFPLRKIVKEMNAPSVAINSIGLGIIVGILNGNIEIAEKLYDEQFRGKKETADLNKQLFKMGYEYGKELSNSFQGYKLPQQAIYSGTVSYTHLTLPTS
;
A
#
# COMPACT_ATOMS: atom_id res chain seq x y z
N MET A 1 10.70 18.78 14.50
CA MET A 1 9.45 18.03 14.25
C MET A 1 9.71 16.58 14.62
N GLU A 2 8.97 16.04 15.57
CA GLU A 2 9.06 14.61 15.91
C GLU A 2 8.59 13.79 14.70
N THR A 3 9.47 13.01 14.12
CA THR A 3 9.11 12.02 13.10
C THR A 3 8.14 11.03 13.73
N SER A 4 6.99 10.85 13.13
CA SER A 4 5.99 9.89 13.62
C SER A 4 6.64 8.51 13.78
N LYS A 5 6.56 7.93 14.99
CA LYS A 5 7.11 6.61 15.31
C LYS A 5 6.28 5.47 14.68
N ASN A 6 5.10 5.77 14.20
CA ASN A 6 4.12 4.83 13.65
C ASN A 6 3.67 5.25 12.25
N LEU A 7 3.65 4.31 11.35
CA LEU A 7 3.13 4.42 10.00
C LEU A 7 1.80 3.64 9.89
N SER A 8 0.80 4.20 9.26
CA SER A 8 -0.45 3.52 8.95
C SER A 8 -0.87 3.78 7.52
N VAL A 9 -1.02 2.71 6.75
CA VAL A 9 -1.44 2.73 5.34
C VAL A 9 -2.76 1.99 5.21
N LEU A 10 -3.72 2.59 4.53
CA LEU A 10 -5.00 1.98 4.20
C LEU A 10 -5.06 1.74 2.68
N ILE A 11 -5.41 0.52 2.28
CA ILE A 11 -5.63 0.15 0.88
C ILE A 11 -7.12 -0.17 0.74
N ALA A 12 -7.80 0.48 -0.20
CA ALA A 12 -9.24 0.34 -0.38
C ALA A 12 -9.63 0.23 -1.86
N GLY A 13 -10.70 -0.52 -2.12
CA GLY A 13 -11.20 -0.74 -3.48
C GLY A 13 -12.41 -1.66 -3.52
N PRO A 14 -12.87 -2.01 -4.72
CA PRO A 14 -13.95 -2.95 -4.92
C PRO A 14 -13.51 -4.38 -4.57
N ALA A 15 -14.48 -5.24 -4.25
CA ALA A 15 -14.25 -6.66 -4.06
C ALA A 15 -13.57 -7.28 -5.30
N GLY A 16 -12.57 -8.11 -5.08
CA GLY A 16 -11.78 -8.72 -6.16
C GLY A 16 -10.61 -7.87 -6.67
N ALA A 17 -10.46 -6.62 -6.21
CA ALA A 17 -9.32 -5.76 -6.61
C ALA A 17 -7.98 -6.13 -5.96
N GLY A 18 -7.89 -7.23 -5.22
CA GLY A 18 -6.63 -7.71 -4.63
C GLY A 18 -6.19 -6.98 -3.37
N ILE A 19 -7.12 -6.36 -2.64
CA ILE A 19 -6.84 -5.56 -1.43
C ILE A 19 -6.07 -6.38 -0.39
N PHE A 20 -6.54 -7.60 -0.09
CA PHE A 20 -5.89 -8.48 0.88
C PHE A 20 -4.45 -8.84 0.47
N SER A 21 -4.25 -9.29 -0.77
CA SER A 21 -2.90 -9.64 -1.25
C SER A 21 -1.95 -8.45 -1.22
N SER A 22 -2.44 -7.27 -1.56
CA SER A 22 -1.66 -6.03 -1.54
C SER A 22 -1.26 -5.63 -0.13
N SER A 23 -2.18 -5.73 0.83
CA SER A 23 -1.88 -5.43 2.24
C SER A 23 -0.83 -6.38 2.81
N VAL A 24 -0.92 -7.69 2.49
CA VAL A 24 0.08 -8.68 2.89
C VAL A 24 1.43 -8.41 2.24
N THR A 25 1.45 -8.08 0.94
CA THR A 25 2.69 -7.75 0.22
C THR A 25 3.36 -6.51 0.82
N LEU A 26 2.58 -5.45 1.08
CA LEU A 26 3.10 -4.23 1.73
C LEU A 26 3.62 -4.53 3.14
N GLY A 27 2.88 -5.30 3.91
CA GLY A 27 3.31 -5.72 5.25
C GLY A 27 4.63 -6.49 5.24
N LYS A 28 4.82 -7.40 4.28
CA LYS A 28 6.09 -8.10 4.09
C LYS A 28 7.23 -7.17 3.70
N MET A 29 6.96 -6.15 2.87
CA MET A 29 7.95 -5.12 2.55
C MET A 29 8.38 -4.35 3.80
N PHE A 30 7.42 -3.93 4.64
CA PHE A 30 7.73 -3.23 5.89
C PHE A 30 8.48 -4.10 6.89
N LEU A 31 8.11 -5.37 7.04
CA LEU A 31 8.85 -6.34 7.86
C LEU A 31 10.31 -6.46 7.42
N ARG A 32 10.56 -6.50 6.10
CA ARG A 32 11.92 -6.56 5.56
C ARG A 32 12.72 -5.27 5.71
N HIS A 33 12.05 -4.15 5.94
CA HIS A 33 12.67 -2.91 6.41
C HIS A 33 12.89 -2.87 7.93
N GLY A 34 12.59 -3.96 8.65
CA GLY A 34 12.81 -4.08 10.09
C GLY A 34 11.67 -3.57 10.98
N LEU A 35 10.49 -3.29 10.40
CA LEU A 35 9.36 -2.81 11.18
C LEU A 35 8.53 -3.96 11.75
N ASN A 36 7.95 -3.75 12.92
CA ASN A 36 6.85 -4.57 13.43
C ASN A 36 5.58 -4.20 12.67
N VAL A 37 4.79 -5.18 12.24
CA VAL A 37 3.63 -4.97 11.35
C VAL A 37 2.39 -5.64 11.90
N PHE A 38 1.26 -4.94 11.80
CA PHE A 38 -0.07 -5.45 12.07
C PHE A 38 -1.00 -5.13 10.90
N ILE A 39 -1.74 -6.15 10.41
CA ILE A 39 -2.65 -6.01 9.27
C ILE A 39 -4.07 -6.36 9.73
N THR A 40 -5.02 -5.47 9.42
CA THR A 40 -6.45 -5.72 9.56
C THR A 40 -7.13 -5.64 8.21
N ASN A 41 -8.11 -6.53 8.00
CA ASN A 41 -8.93 -6.56 6.78
C ASN A 41 -10.39 -6.43 7.15
N GLU A 42 -11.11 -5.60 6.41
CA GLU A 42 -12.54 -5.36 6.61
C GLU A 42 -13.33 -5.74 5.36
N TYR A 43 -14.29 -6.63 5.57
CA TYR A 43 -15.18 -7.16 4.55
C TYR A 43 -16.64 -6.89 4.94
N PRO A 44 -17.18 -5.68 4.70
CA PRO A 44 -18.51 -5.33 5.22
C PRO A 44 -19.66 -6.12 4.61
N SER A 45 -19.45 -6.80 3.49
CA SER A 45 -20.43 -7.74 2.93
C SER A 45 -19.81 -8.59 1.83
N LEU A 46 -20.03 -9.89 1.86
CA LEU A 46 -19.68 -10.82 0.78
C LEU A 46 -20.75 -10.85 -0.35
N ILE A 47 -21.89 -10.18 -0.15
CA ILE A 47 -23.01 -10.20 -1.08
C ILE A 47 -22.89 -9.00 -2.02
N ARG A 48 -22.53 -9.26 -3.30
CA ARG A 48 -22.50 -8.31 -4.41
C ARG A 48 -21.42 -7.21 -4.35
N GLY A 49 -20.16 -7.58 -4.63
CA GLY A 49 -19.15 -6.61 -5.07
C GLY A 49 -18.92 -5.41 -4.14
N GLY A 50 -19.01 -5.64 -2.82
CA GLY A 50 -18.91 -4.58 -1.84
C GLY A 50 -17.54 -3.92 -1.76
N HIS A 51 -17.48 -2.77 -1.13
CA HIS A 51 -16.27 -2.06 -0.82
C HIS A 51 -15.44 -2.83 0.22
N GLN A 52 -14.17 -2.99 -0.02
CA GLN A 52 -13.23 -3.67 0.87
C GLN A 52 -12.05 -2.76 1.18
N TRP A 53 -11.50 -2.88 2.38
CA TRP A 53 -10.27 -2.21 2.73
C TRP A 53 -9.42 -3.03 3.71
N ALA A 54 -8.14 -2.74 3.68
CA ALA A 54 -7.17 -3.28 4.62
C ALA A 54 -6.31 -2.16 5.17
N GLN A 55 -5.92 -2.26 6.43
CA GLN A 55 -5.01 -1.33 7.04
C GLN A 55 -3.73 -2.05 7.46
N VAL A 56 -2.60 -1.52 7.04
CA VAL A 56 -1.25 -1.97 7.41
C VAL A 56 -0.65 -0.93 8.35
N ARG A 57 -0.52 -1.28 9.62
CA ARG A 57 0.17 -0.47 10.61
C ARG A 57 1.57 -1.02 10.83
N ALA A 58 2.56 -0.14 10.88
CA ALA A 58 3.95 -0.50 11.08
C ALA A 58 4.65 0.44 12.06
N SER A 59 5.61 -0.09 12.84
CA SER A 59 6.44 0.67 13.77
C SER A 59 7.82 0.07 13.86
N LEU A 60 8.85 0.93 13.95
CA LEU A 60 10.22 0.49 14.21
C LEU A 60 10.47 0.20 15.71
N GLU A 61 9.81 0.95 16.59
CA GLU A 61 10.09 0.96 18.02
C GLU A 61 9.13 0.09 18.83
N GLU A 62 7.89 -0.06 18.37
CA GLU A 62 6.82 -0.69 19.15
C GLU A 62 6.33 -1.97 18.48
N THR A 63 5.97 -2.97 19.28
CA THR A 63 5.16 -4.08 18.80
C THR A 63 3.74 -3.58 18.59
N VAL A 64 3.20 -3.76 17.38
CA VAL A 64 1.87 -3.26 17.00
C VAL A 64 0.82 -4.35 17.07
N PHE A 65 -0.29 -4.10 17.80
CA PHE A 65 -1.35 -5.08 18.06
C PHE A 65 -2.74 -4.63 17.62
N SER A 66 -2.85 -3.41 17.07
CA SER A 66 -4.14 -2.85 16.67
C SER A 66 -4.00 -1.88 15.51
N HIS A 67 -5.08 -1.65 14.78
CA HIS A 67 -5.15 -0.58 13.78
C HIS A 67 -5.26 0.80 14.42
N GLN A 68 -5.05 1.85 13.63
CA GLN A 68 -5.24 3.25 14.04
C GLN A 68 -6.48 3.83 13.36
N LYS A 69 -7.21 4.70 14.08
CA LYS A 69 -8.38 5.40 13.54
C LYS A 69 -7.99 6.37 12.40
N LYS A 70 -6.78 6.92 12.46
CA LYS A 70 -6.25 7.85 11.46
C LYS A 70 -5.02 7.24 10.78
N VAL A 71 -4.93 7.43 9.45
CA VAL A 71 -3.88 6.85 8.61
C VAL A 71 -3.04 7.92 7.94
N ASP A 72 -1.80 7.59 7.61
CA ASP A 72 -0.86 8.49 6.93
C ASP A 72 -1.08 8.48 5.43
N ILE A 73 -1.40 7.30 4.85
CA ILE A 73 -1.55 7.10 3.42
C ILE A 73 -2.81 6.28 3.16
N VAL A 74 -3.61 6.70 2.18
CA VAL A 74 -4.69 5.90 1.59
C VAL A 74 -4.33 5.60 0.14
N LEU A 75 -4.27 4.33 -0.24
CA LEU A 75 -4.27 3.88 -1.63
C LEU A 75 -5.71 3.54 -2.01
N ALA A 76 -6.33 4.39 -2.81
CA ALA A 76 -7.70 4.22 -3.26
C ALA A 76 -7.71 3.73 -4.71
N LEU A 77 -8.28 2.55 -4.94
CA LEU A 77 -8.33 1.92 -6.27
C LEU A 77 -9.60 2.29 -7.06
N ASP A 78 -10.52 3.00 -6.43
CA ASP A 78 -11.73 3.55 -7.04
C ASP A 78 -12.19 4.82 -6.33
N LYS A 79 -13.07 5.57 -6.99
CA LYS A 79 -13.64 6.82 -6.45
C LYS A 79 -14.39 6.63 -5.12
N PRO A 80 -15.24 5.59 -4.92
CA PRO A 80 -15.90 5.36 -3.63
C PRO A 80 -14.91 5.19 -2.47
N SER A 81 -13.73 4.62 -2.72
CA SER A 81 -12.67 4.48 -1.71
C SER A 81 -12.13 5.82 -1.25
N ILE A 82 -11.99 6.78 -2.16
CA ILE A 82 -11.54 8.14 -1.81
C ILE A 82 -12.60 8.79 -0.90
N GLU A 83 -13.87 8.77 -1.33
CA GLU A 83 -14.97 9.41 -0.61
C GLU A 83 -15.13 8.86 0.82
N LYS A 84 -15.04 7.54 0.97
CA LYS A 84 -15.21 6.85 2.27
C LYS A 84 -14.04 7.07 3.22
N HIS A 85 -12.82 7.12 2.71
CA HIS A 85 -11.61 7.11 3.56
C HIS A 85 -10.92 8.47 3.70
N THR A 86 -11.39 9.51 3.04
CA THR A 86 -10.90 10.89 3.24
C THR A 86 -10.93 11.30 4.71
N ALA A 87 -12.00 11.00 5.41
CA ALA A 87 -12.14 11.30 6.85
C ALA A 87 -11.18 10.49 7.74
N SER A 88 -10.60 9.42 7.24
CA SER A 88 -9.63 8.59 7.98
C SER A 88 -8.20 9.13 7.90
N LEU A 89 -7.91 10.14 7.08
CA LEU A 89 -6.57 10.71 6.97
C LEU A 89 -6.17 11.51 8.21
N LYS A 90 -4.87 11.45 8.53
CA LYS A 90 -4.21 12.43 9.41
C LYS A 90 -4.13 13.79 8.70
N THR A 91 -3.85 14.86 9.43
CA THR A 91 -3.77 16.24 8.89
C THR A 91 -2.79 16.36 7.71
N ASN A 92 -1.66 15.67 7.76
CA ASN A 92 -0.64 15.65 6.70
C ASN A 92 -0.69 14.36 5.86
N GLY A 93 -1.80 13.61 5.95
CA GLY A 93 -1.98 12.38 5.22
C GLY A 93 -2.25 12.63 3.74
N ILE A 94 -1.98 11.64 2.91
CA ILE A 94 -2.15 11.71 1.46
C ILE A 94 -3.07 10.60 0.94
N ILE A 95 -3.77 10.88 -0.16
CA ILE A 95 -4.49 9.89 -0.95
C ILE A 95 -3.72 9.67 -2.25
N ILE A 96 -3.42 8.41 -2.55
CA ILE A 96 -2.91 7.96 -3.84
C ILE A 96 -4.08 7.35 -4.60
N CYS A 97 -4.33 7.80 -5.82
CA CYS A 97 -5.44 7.30 -6.64
C CYS A 97 -5.14 7.44 -8.13
N ASP A 98 -6.03 6.88 -8.95
CA ASP A 98 -6.01 7.10 -10.39
C ASP A 98 -6.38 8.55 -10.76
N GLU A 99 -5.79 9.08 -11.84
CA GLU A 99 -6.05 10.43 -12.34
C GLU A 99 -7.53 10.66 -12.69
N GLU A 100 -8.19 9.65 -13.23
CA GLU A 100 -9.62 9.74 -13.59
C GLU A 100 -10.51 9.93 -12.35
N ASP A 101 -10.13 9.31 -11.21
CA ASP A 101 -10.88 9.43 -9.95
C ASP A 101 -10.59 10.75 -9.24
N ALA A 102 -9.38 11.30 -9.38
CA ALA A 102 -8.96 12.55 -8.75
C ALA A 102 -9.69 13.77 -9.29
N SER A 103 -10.00 13.80 -10.58
CA SER A 103 -10.58 14.95 -11.28
C SER A 103 -11.90 15.43 -10.70
N SER A 104 -12.64 14.56 -10.00
CA SER A 104 -13.94 14.87 -9.40
C SER A 104 -13.89 15.40 -7.97
N LEU A 105 -12.70 15.52 -7.34
CA LEU A 105 -12.53 15.73 -5.89
C LEU A 105 -11.88 17.05 -5.49
N ALA A 106 -11.72 17.98 -6.42
CA ALA A 106 -10.99 19.26 -6.27
C ALA A 106 -11.49 20.21 -5.15
N LYS A 107 -12.43 19.80 -4.29
CA LYS A 107 -13.05 20.68 -3.29
C LYS A 107 -12.66 20.46 -1.83
N ASN A 108 -11.85 19.44 -1.51
CA ASN A 108 -11.47 19.16 -0.12
C ASN A 108 -9.99 19.47 0.09
N ASN A 109 -9.64 20.06 1.24
CA ASN A 109 -8.25 20.34 1.69
C ASN A 109 -7.42 19.04 1.91
N VAL A 110 -7.57 18.05 1.05
CA VAL A 110 -6.90 16.74 1.12
C VAL A 110 -5.78 16.71 0.09
N GLN A 111 -4.62 16.25 0.51
CA GLN A 111 -3.49 16.07 -0.39
C GLN A 111 -3.68 14.81 -1.26
N ILE A 112 -4.11 15.01 -2.51
CA ILE A 112 -4.27 13.94 -3.49
C ILE A 112 -2.99 13.85 -4.33
N ARG A 113 -2.53 12.63 -4.57
CA ARG A 113 -1.44 12.27 -5.48
C ARG A 113 -2.01 11.36 -6.56
N ALA A 114 -2.36 11.95 -7.67
CA ALA A 114 -2.94 11.27 -8.81
C ALA A 114 -1.84 10.70 -9.72
N PHE A 115 -2.05 9.49 -10.23
CA PHE A 115 -1.14 8.83 -11.16
C PHE A 115 -1.96 8.01 -12.18
N PRO A 116 -1.56 7.89 -13.45
CA PRO A 116 -2.34 7.20 -14.48
C PRO A 116 -2.29 5.67 -14.34
N LEU A 117 -2.76 5.16 -13.20
CA LEU A 117 -2.65 3.76 -12.81
C LEU A 117 -3.31 2.82 -13.82
N ARG A 118 -4.57 3.11 -14.21
CA ARG A 118 -5.34 2.29 -15.15
C ARG A 118 -4.79 2.35 -16.57
N LYS A 119 -4.34 3.55 -16.98
CA LYS A 119 -3.74 3.76 -18.29
C LYS A 119 -2.48 2.90 -18.47
N ILE A 120 -1.56 2.94 -17.49
CA ILE A 120 -0.33 2.15 -17.51
C ILE A 120 -0.62 0.65 -17.60
N VAL A 121 -1.53 0.14 -16.75
CA VAL A 121 -1.91 -1.28 -16.75
C VAL A 121 -2.48 -1.70 -18.11
N LYS A 122 -3.31 -0.83 -18.72
CA LYS A 122 -3.87 -1.07 -20.06
C LYS A 122 -2.81 -1.07 -21.16
N GLU A 123 -1.91 -0.10 -21.16
CA GLU A 123 -0.81 0.02 -22.13
C GLU A 123 0.15 -1.16 -22.07
N MET A 124 0.37 -1.72 -20.88
CA MET A 124 1.21 -2.90 -20.67
C MET A 124 0.47 -4.22 -20.87
N ASN A 125 -0.80 -4.21 -21.28
CA ASN A 125 -1.66 -5.40 -21.38
C ASN A 125 -1.64 -6.26 -20.11
N ALA A 126 -1.49 -5.63 -18.93
CA ALA A 126 -1.42 -6.30 -17.65
C ALA A 126 -2.83 -6.60 -17.10
N PRO A 127 -2.98 -7.65 -16.26
CA PRO A 127 -4.23 -7.88 -15.55
C PRO A 127 -4.59 -6.67 -14.67
N SER A 128 -5.89 -6.33 -14.57
CA SER A 128 -6.34 -5.16 -13.80
C SER A 128 -5.84 -5.12 -12.35
N VAL A 129 -5.69 -6.29 -11.71
CA VAL A 129 -5.15 -6.41 -10.35
C VAL A 129 -3.68 -5.95 -10.23
N ALA A 130 -2.94 -5.90 -11.33
CA ALA A 130 -1.55 -5.45 -11.34
C ALA A 130 -1.39 -3.94 -11.03
N ILE A 131 -2.49 -3.17 -11.06
CA ILE A 131 -2.56 -1.77 -10.59
C ILE A 131 -2.02 -1.64 -9.17
N ASN A 132 -2.18 -2.66 -8.34
CA ASN A 132 -1.69 -2.69 -6.97
C ASN A 132 -0.16 -2.57 -6.90
N SER A 133 0.56 -3.20 -7.82
CA SER A 133 2.03 -3.13 -7.83
C SER A 133 2.52 -1.70 -8.07
N ILE A 134 1.84 -0.93 -8.92
CA ILE A 134 2.13 0.50 -9.10
C ILE A 134 1.85 1.26 -7.80
N GLY A 135 0.66 1.07 -7.21
CA GLY A 135 0.27 1.72 -5.95
C GLY A 135 1.23 1.43 -4.80
N LEU A 136 1.65 0.17 -4.64
CA LEU A 136 2.65 -0.21 -3.64
C LEU A 136 4.01 0.42 -3.93
N GLY A 137 4.40 0.53 -5.20
CA GLY A 137 5.61 1.25 -5.63
C GLY A 137 5.57 2.71 -5.19
N ILE A 138 4.47 3.42 -5.45
CA ILE A 138 4.30 4.82 -5.04
C ILE A 138 4.45 4.95 -3.51
N ILE A 139 3.80 4.07 -2.74
CA ILE A 139 3.90 4.10 -1.27
C ILE A 139 5.34 3.92 -0.81
N VAL A 140 6.03 2.88 -1.30
CA VAL A 140 7.42 2.60 -0.89
C VAL A 140 8.37 3.71 -1.34
N GLY A 141 8.15 4.30 -2.52
CA GLY A 141 8.92 5.44 -3.03
C GLY A 141 8.75 6.69 -2.16
N ILE A 142 7.51 7.07 -1.81
CA ILE A 142 7.21 8.21 -0.91
C ILE A 142 7.87 8.02 0.45
N LEU A 143 7.87 6.79 0.97
CA LEU A 143 8.48 6.43 2.25
C LEU A 143 10.00 6.26 2.16
N ASN A 144 10.58 6.47 0.98
CA ASN A 144 12.00 6.32 0.71
C ASN A 144 12.54 4.91 1.03
N GLY A 145 11.74 3.86 0.76
CA GLY A 145 12.13 2.47 1.00
C GLY A 145 13.15 1.94 -0.01
N ASN A 146 13.72 0.77 0.27
CA ASN A 146 14.65 0.08 -0.63
C ASN A 146 13.88 -0.76 -1.67
N ILE A 147 14.08 -0.46 -2.95
CA ILE A 147 13.41 -1.14 -4.07
C ILE A 147 13.79 -2.62 -4.18
N GLU A 148 15.04 -2.98 -3.85
CA GLU A 148 15.51 -4.37 -3.94
C GLU A 148 14.71 -5.33 -3.04
N ILE A 149 14.18 -4.83 -1.92
CA ILE A 149 13.33 -5.61 -1.03
C ILE A 149 12.05 -6.04 -1.74
N ALA A 150 11.45 -5.12 -2.50
CA ALA A 150 10.24 -5.40 -3.27
C ALA A 150 10.53 -6.37 -4.43
N GLU A 151 11.63 -6.19 -5.16
CA GLU A 151 12.02 -7.07 -6.26
C GLU A 151 12.20 -8.51 -5.79
N LYS A 152 12.96 -8.73 -4.72
CA LYS A 152 13.14 -10.07 -4.12
C LYS A 152 11.80 -10.66 -3.65
N LEU A 153 10.92 -9.83 -3.09
CA LEU A 153 9.62 -10.29 -2.63
C LEU A 153 8.72 -10.74 -3.79
N TYR A 154 8.74 -10.04 -4.93
CA TYR A 154 7.99 -10.45 -6.11
C TYR A 154 8.54 -11.74 -6.73
N ASP A 155 9.86 -11.94 -6.76
CA ASP A 155 10.46 -13.19 -7.21
C ASP A 155 10.05 -14.40 -6.34
N GLU A 156 9.92 -14.19 -5.03
CA GLU A 156 9.45 -15.22 -4.11
C GLU A 156 7.94 -15.48 -4.26
N GLN A 157 7.14 -14.42 -4.37
CA GLN A 157 5.69 -14.50 -4.44
C GLN A 157 5.21 -15.18 -5.73
N PHE A 158 5.92 -14.92 -6.83
CA PHE A 158 5.62 -15.48 -8.15
C PHE A 158 6.60 -16.57 -8.57
N ARG A 159 7.14 -17.32 -7.60
CA ARG A 159 8.07 -18.42 -7.88
C ARG A 159 7.51 -19.36 -8.94
N GLY A 160 8.30 -19.62 -10.00
CA GLY A 160 7.88 -20.42 -11.16
C GLY A 160 7.05 -19.70 -12.22
N LYS A 161 6.73 -18.40 -12.02
CA LYS A 161 5.99 -17.55 -12.96
C LYS A 161 6.81 -16.28 -13.27
N LYS A 162 7.95 -16.48 -13.93
CA LYS A 162 8.93 -15.40 -14.15
C LYS A 162 8.33 -14.17 -14.84
N GLU A 163 7.56 -14.36 -15.91
CA GLU A 163 6.91 -13.26 -16.63
C GLU A 163 5.99 -12.43 -15.73
N THR A 164 5.24 -13.10 -14.83
CA THR A 164 4.38 -12.41 -13.86
C THR A 164 5.21 -11.65 -12.84
N ALA A 165 6.31 -12.22 -12.35
CA ALA A 165 7.21 -11.53 -11.43
C ALA A 165 7.81 -10.29 -12.09
N ASP A 166 8.36 -10.43 -13.30
CA ASP A 166 9.01 -9.34 -14.03
C ASP A 166 8.03 -8.20 -14.35
N LEU A 167 6.81 -8.53 -14.77
CA LEU A 167 5.75 -7.54 -15.00
C LEU A 167 5.43 -6.75 -13.72
N ASN A 168 5.23 -7.43 -12.59
CA ASN A 168 4.91 -6.75 -11.33
C ASN A 168 6.10 -5.91 -10.82
N LYS A 169 7.34 -6.36 -10.99
CA LYS A 169 8.54 -5.57 -10.67
C LYS A 169 8.61 -4.31 -11.54
N GLN A 170 8.33 -4.42 -12.84
CA GLN A 170 8.34 -3.26 -13.74
C GLN A 170 7.27 -2.23 -13.35
N LEU A 171 6.03 -2.67 -13.10
CA LEU A 171 4.94 -1.81 -12.65
C LEU A 171 5.25 -1.17 -11.29
N PHE A 172 5.80 -1.94 -10.35
CA PHE A 172 6.22 -1.42 -9.06
C PHE A 172 7.29 -0.33 -9.22
N LYS A 173 8.29 -0.54 -10.07
CA LYS A 173 9.36 0.43 -10.33
C LYS A 173 8.82 1.75 -10.88
N MET A 174 7.87 1.71 -11.81
CA MET A 174 7.23 2.93 -12.34
C MET A 174 6.56 3.73 -11.21
N GLY A 175 5.81 3.06 -10.34
CA GLY A 175 5.21 3.69 -9.16
C GLY A 175 6.25 4.21 -8.17
N TYR A 176 7.32 3.44 -7.96
CA TYR A 176 8.40 3.80 -7.04
C TYR A 176 9.12 5.09 -7.46
N GLU A 177 9.47 5.24 -8.73
CA GLU A 177 10.12 6.45 -9.24
C GLU A 177 9.23 7.68 -9.02
N TYR A 178 7.94 7.59 -9.37
CA TYR A 178 6.99 8.67 -9.08
C TYR A 178 6.89 8.97 -7.57
N GLY A 179 6.82 7.93 -6.73
CA GLY A 179 6.81 8.09 -5.28
C GLY A 179 8.07 8.76 -4.73
N LYS A 180 9.24 8.47 -5.29
CA LYS A 180 10.52 9.09 -4.93
C LYS A 180 10.51 10.60 -5.21
N GLU A 181 9.96 11.04 -6.33
CA GLU A 181 9.81 12.47 -6.64
C GLU A 181 8.96 13.19 -5.58
N LEU A 182 7.93 12.51 -5.07
CA LEU A 182 7.04 13.04 -4.04
C LEU A 182 7.61 12.96 -2.62
N SER A 183 8.67 12.18 -2.41
CA SER A 183 9.21 11.87 -1.08
C SER A 183 9.57 13.12 -0.27
N ASN A 184 10.11 14.17 -0.89
CA ASN A 184 10.48 15.41 -0.20
C ASN A 184 9.26 16.24 0.24
N SER A 185 8.13 16.10 -0.45
CA SER A 185 6.88 16.80 -0.12
C SER A 185 6.06 16.08 0.96
N PHE A 186 6.37 14.81 1.25
CA PHE A 186 5.70 14.03 2.28
C PHE A 186 6.41 14.15 3.62
N GLN A 187 5.78 14.83 4.58
CA GLN A 187 6.32 15.08 5.93
C GLN A 187 6.02 13.94 6.92
N GLY A 188 5.73 12.74 6.42
CA GLY A 188 5.43 11.58 7.24
C GLY A 188 6.65 10.70 7.54
N TYR A 189 6.37 9.46 7.92
CA TYR A 189 7.35 8.42 8.22
C TYR A 189 8.28 8.14 7.04
N LYS A 190 9.53 7.81 7.31
CA LYS A 190 10.50 7.32 6.31
C LYS A 190 10.98 5.94 6.70
N LEU A 191 11.08 5.04 5.72
CA LEU A 191 11.56 3.69 5.94
C LEU A 191 13.08 3.68 6.15
N PRO A 192 13.60 2.79 7.04
CA PRO A 192 15.03 2.57 7.17
C PRO A 192 15.65 2.14 5.82
N GLN A 193 16.78 2.74 5.48
CA GLN A 193 17.49 2.42 4.23
C GLN A 193 18.18 1.05 4.26
N GLN A 194 18.63 0.64 5.43
CA GLN A 194 19.23 -0.68 5.61
C GLN A 194 18.17 -1.68 6.00
N ALA A 195 18.12 -2.80 5.29
CA ALA A 195 17.31 -3.94 5.70
C ALA A 195 17.90 -4.52 7.00
N ILE A 196 17.28 -4.22 8.13
CA ILE A 196 17.61 -4.84 9.41
C ILE A 196 16.87 -6.18 9.46
N TYR A 197 17.18 -7.09 8.56
CA TYR A 197 16.57 -8.41 8.61
C TYR A 197 17.57 -9.44 9.15
N SER A 198 17.39 -9.76 10.42
CA SER A 198 17.96 -10.96 11.03
C SER A 198 16.83 -11.68 11.78
N GLY A 199 16.08 -12.56 11.12
CA GLY A 199 15.12 -13.36 11.87
C GLY A 199 13.94 -13.90 11.08
N THR A 200 13.44 -15.01 11.53
CA THR A 200 12.25 -15.74 11.08
C THR A 200 11.00 -14.84 11.20
N VAL A 201 10.25 -14.72 10.12
CA VAL A 201 8.93 -14.04 10.14
C VAL A 201 7.99 -14.86 11.00
N SER A 202 7.72 -14.40 12.20
CA SER A 202 6.63 -14.94 13.02
C SER A 202 5.34 -14.24 12.57
N TYR A 203 4.47 -14.98 11.88
CA TYR A 203 3.12 -14.53 11.60
C TYR A 203 2.28 -14.67 12.88
N THR A 204 2.34 -13.69 13.76
CA THR A 204 1.38 -13.60 14.86
C THR A 204 0.10 -12.99 14.29
N HIS A 205 -0.96 -13.78 14.25
CA HIS A 205 -2.35 -13.46 13.91
C HIS A 205 -2.76 -13.53 12.41
N LEU A 206 -2.53 -14.69 11.80
CA LEU A 206 -3.46 -15.24 10.82
C LEU A 206 -4.11 -16.49 11.44
N THR A 207 -4.88 -16.34 12.49
CA THR A 207 -5.87 -17.34 12.86
C THR A 207 -7.11 -17.05 12.05
N LEU A 208 -7.25 -17.72 10.91
CA LEU A 208 -8.56 -17.96 10.33
C LEU A 208 -9.35 -18.77 11.36
N PRO A 209 -10.60 -18.41 11.70
CA PRO A 209 -11.46 -19.31 12.43
C PRO A 209 -11.71 -20.53 11.56
N THR A 210 -11.18 -21.67 11.99
CA THR A 210 -11.58 -22.97 11.47
C THR A 210 -12.94 -23.32 12.06
N SER A 211 -13.94 -23.32 11.26
CA SER A 211 -15.17 -24.08 11.47
C SER A 211 -15.74 -24.52 10.15
#